data_c6c0368dcfa66cffa3ea9e9aea597999
#
_entry.id   c6c0368dcfa66cffa3ea9e9aea597999
#
_cell.length_a   1.000
_cell.length_b   1.000
_cell.length_c   1.000
_cell.angle_alpha   90.00
_cell.angle_beta   90.00
_cell.angle_gamma   90.00
#
_symmetry.space_group_name_H-M   'P 1'
#
loop_
_entity.id
_entity.type
_entity.pdbx_description
1 polymer ?
#
loop_
_entity_poly.entity_id
_entity_poly.type
_entity_poly.pdbx_seq_one_letter_code
_entity_poly.pdbx_strand_id
1 'polypeptide(L)'
;MKMKKILLGLCVILGLINMIGCSSDEKYPMPTSIDQNSLSAEAKAGAIKLKWTVPADSNYYYVKVTYTLPEDGKKCMRLASVNSDTMLVDNLLHRYGDINFTLQPCNRAGEASQSCSIMAQALPALKQIKTDRNPITLSAKQLYTDDQESSEGPIANLVDGRNDTYFHMSWSSPTPFPHYIVVDLGEENALSTFLFSYVCRDNNNKDNPKEMDILGSNTFDGKNYDESQTTLLASLSNLPNTKAASYESDIIKAGASYRYL
;
A
#
# COMPACT_ATOMS: atom_id res chain seq x y z
N MET A 1 80.59 26.33 35.72
CA MET A 1 80.55 24.95 35.15
C MET A 1 79.86 25.04 33.80
N LYS A 2 80.63 24.91 32.69
CA LYS A 2 80.16 25.19 31.29
C LYS A 2 79.62 23.88 30.72
N MET A 3 78.32 23.85 30.32
CA MET A 3 77.75 22.77 29.53
C MET A 3 77.90 23.06 28.04
N LYS A 4 78.61 22.17 27.33
CA LYS A 4 78.83 22.20 25.88
C LYS A 4 77.54 21.76 25.17
N LYS A 5 77.05 22.60 24.24
CA LYS A 5 75.99 22.24 23.27
C LYS A 5 76.61 21.39 22.17
N ILE A 6 76.08 20.19 22.03
CA ILE A 6 76.38 19.31 20.86
C ILE A 6 75.28 19.60 19.83
N LEU A 7 75.71 20.15 18.67
CA LEU A 7 74.86 20.40 17.52
C LEU A 7 74.87 19.14 16.64
N LEU A 8 73.74 18.43 16.64
CA LEU A 8 73.54 17.26 15.76
C LEU A 8 72.92 17.74 14.45
N GLY A 9 73.73 17.78 13.40
CA GLY A 9 73.24 18.10 12.04
C GLY A 9 72.43 16.95 11.48
N LEU A 10 71.10 17.13 11.28
CA LEU A 10 70.27 16.21 10.58
C LEU A 10 70.21 16.60 9.09
N CYS A 11 70.91 15.84 8.25
CA CYS A 11 70.81 15.94 6.80
C CYS A 11 69.46 15.41 6.35
N VAL A 12 68.54 16.32 6.00
CA VAL A 12 67.27 15.98 5.34
C VAL A 12 67.59 15.80 3.83
N ILE A 13 67.69 14.56 3.40
CA ILE A 13 67.72 14.21 1.97
C ILE A 13 66.28 14.33 1.48
N LEU A 14 65.93 15.44 0.82
CA LEU A 14 64.69 15.58 0.06
C LEU A 14 64.78 14.71 -1.19
N GLY A 15 64.29 13.47 -1.10
CA GLY A 15 63.98 12.65 -2.24
C GLY A 15 62.78 13.21 -2.99
N LEU A 16 63.00 13.93 -4.07
CA LEU A 16 61.97 14.26 -5.06
C LEU A 16 61.51 12.96 -5.72
N ILE A 17 60.47 12.36 -5.14
CA ILE A 17 59.69 11.33 -5.82
C ILE A 17 58.87 12.08 -6.89
N ASN A 18 59.35 12.09 -8.11
CA ASN A 18 58.54 12.40 -9.27
C ASN A 18 57.48 11.32 -9.38
N MET A 19 56.29 11.57 -8.80
CA MET A 19 55.09 10.84 -9.14
C MET A 19 54.81 11.20 -10.60
N ILE A 20 55.35 10.43 -11.53
CA ILE A 20 54.82 10.38 -12.87
C ILE A 20 53.47 9.71 -12.74
N GLY A 21 52.46 10.52 -12.47
CA GLY A 21 51.06 10.12 -12.66
C GLY A 21 50.96 9.81 -14.14
N CYS A 22 50.86 8.54 -14.47
CA CYS A 22 50.46 8.10 -15.79
C CYS A 22 48.98 8.53 -15.95
N SER A 23 48.74 9.79 -16.29
CA SER A 23 47.52 10.17 -16.95
C SER A 23 47.61 9.66 -18.37
N SER A 24 47.22 8.41 -18.59
CA SER A 24 46.82 8.01 -19.92
C SER A 24 45.58 8.85 -20.21
N ASP A 25 45.76 9.91 -21.00
CA ASP A 25 44.65 10.60 -21.66
C ASP A 25 44.02 9.63 -22.66
N GLU A 26 43.37 8.56 -22.16
CA GLU A 26 42.53 7.72 -22.99
C GLU A 26 41.38 8.58 -23.46
N LYS A 27 41.51 9.11 -24.66
CA LYS A 27 40.41 9.81 -25.33
C LYS A 27 39.39 8.76 -25.77
N TYR A 28 38.30 8.71 -25.02
CA TYR A 28 37.17 7.91 -25.44
C TYR A 28 36.37 8.65 -26.53
N PRO A 29 36.11 8.00 -27.67
CA PRO A 29 35.28 8.63 -28.71
C PRO A 29 33.94 9.06 -28.18
N MET A 30 33.38 10.15 -28.75
CA MET A 30 32.04 10.56 -28.44
C MET A 30 31.04 9.50 -28.90
N PRO A 31 30.05 9.12 -28.07
CA PRO A 31 29.04 8.16 -28.48
C PRO A 31 28.05 8.75 -29.49
N THR A 32 27.48 7.90 -30.32
CA THR A 32 26.36 8.25 -31.18
C THR A 32 25.12 8.54 -30.31
N SER A 33 24.35 9.56 -30.69
CA SER A 33 23.08 9.87 -30.03
C SER A 33 22.04 8.79 -30.29
N ILE A 34 21.07 8.65 -29.36
CA ILE A 34 19.87 7.85 -29.61
C ILE A 34 19.05 8.51 -30.73
N ASP A 35 18.59 7.70 -31.70
CA ASP A 35 17.66 8.19 -32.73
C ASP A 35 16.33 8.62 -32.07
N GLN A 36 15.96 9.87 -32.26
CA GLN A 36 14.73 10.45 -31.72
C GLN A 36 13.48 9.64 -32.12
N ASN A 37 13.47 9.06 -33.33
CA ASN A 37 12.35 8.26 -33.81
C ASN A 37 12.24 6.89 -33.15
N SER A 38 13.30 6.40 -32.53
CA SER A 38 13.31 5.16 -31.77
C SER A 38 12.89 5.33 -30.32
N LEU A 39 12.86 6.58 -29.82
CA LEU A 39 12.51 6.88 -28.44
C LEU A 39 10.99 6.84 -28.26
N SER A 40 10.52 6.02 -27.33
CA SER A 40 9.12 5.91 -26.96
C SER A 40 8.93 5.87 -25.46
N ALA A 41 7.75 6.24 -25.00
CA ALA A 41 7.35 6.23 -23.61
C ALA A 41 6.00 5.54 -23.44
N GLU A 42 5.93 4.57 -22.56
CA GLU A 42 4.70 3.87 -22.19
C GLU A 42 4.30 4.28 -20.77
N ALA A 43 3.11 4.87 -20.63
CA ALA A 43 2.55 5.23 -19.33
C ALA A 43 2.16 3.97 -18.53
N LYS A 44 2.59 3.91 -17.28
CA LYS A 44 2.25 2.87 -16.30
C LYS A 44 1.66 3.51 -15.05
N ALA A 45 1.00 2.72 -14.21
CA ALA A 45 0.50 3.17 -12.92
C ALA A 45 1.65 3.68 -12.02
N GLY A 46 1.72 5.00 -11.80
CA GLY A 46 2.79 5.62 -11.00
C GLY A 46 4.20 5.54 -11.61
N ALA A 47 4.33 5.26 -12.92
CA ALA A 47 5.61 5.09 -13.59
C ALA A 47 5.51 5.37 -15.10
N ILE A 48 6.67 5.54 -15.72
CA ILE A 48 6.82 5.64 -17.17
C ILE A 48 7.92 4.68 -17.60
N LYS A 49 7.62 3.82 -18.59
CA LYS A 49 8.60 2.95 -19.21
C LYS A 49 9.12 3.62 -20.48
N LEU A 50 10.37 4.05 -20.45
CA LEU A 50 11.09 4.55 -21.60
C LEU A 50 11.66 3.37 -22.39
N LYS A 51 11.69 3.50 -23.73
CA LYS A 51 12.30 2.53 -24.63
C LYS A 51 12.97 3.28 -25.77
N TRP A 52 14.15 2.78 -26.18
CA TRP A 52 14.94 3.34 -27.28
C TRP A 52 15.68 2.23 -28.03
N THR A 53 16.18 2.54 -29.23
CA THR A 53 17.11 1.64 -29.91
C THR A 53 18.52 1.95 -29.44
N VAL A 54 19.23 0.92 -29.02
CA VAL A 54 20.63 1.00 -28.61
C VAL A 54 21.47 1.47 -29.79
N PRO A 55 22.34 2.53 -29.64
CA PRO A 55 23.25 2.93 -30.69
C PRO A 55 24.15 1.78 -31.16
N ALA A 56 24.40 1.68 -32.46
CA ALA A 56 25.13 0.56 -33.07
C ALA A 56 26.64 0.59 -32.74
N ASP A 57 27.18 1.74 -32.32
CA ASP A 57 28.57 1.86 -31.95
C ASP A 57 28.81 1.37 -30.51
N SER A 58 30.05 0.99 -30.20
CA SER A 58 30.49 0.54 -28.86
C SER A 58 31.06 1.68 -28.01
N ASN A 59 30.89 2.93 -28.41
CA ASN A 59 31.53 4.07 -27.78
C ASN A 59 30.88 4.55 -26.50
N TYR A 60 29.62 4.17 -26.23
CA TYR A 60 28.93 4.57 -25.02
C TYR A 60 29.05 3.51 -23.92
N TYR A 61 28.97 3.95 -22.67
CA TYR A 61 29.14 3.12 -21.49
C TYR A 61 27.84 3.03 -20.67
N TYR A 62 27.04 4.09 -20.70
CA TYR A 62 25.71 4.15 -20.10
C TYR A 62 24.85 5.18 -20.82
N VAL A 63 23.54 5.08 -20.62
CA VAL A 63 22.58 6.12 -21.02
C VAL A 63 22.16 6.88 -19.77
N LYS A 64 22.40 8.20 -19.76
CA LYS A 64 21.96 9.12 -18.74
C LYS A 64 20.56 9.59 -19.07
N VAL A 65 19.62 9.37 -18.16
CA VAL A 65 18.23 9.84 -18.23
C VAL A 65 18.04 10.92 -17.19
N THR A 66 17.65 12.13 -17.62
CA THR A 66 17.38 13.25 -16.71
C THR A 66 15.96 13.75 -16.89
N TYR A 67 15.35 14.20 -15.81
CA TYR A 67 14.02 14.81 -15.80
C TYR A 67 13.88 15.72 -14.57
N THR A 68 12.88 16.60 -14.60
CA THR A 68 12.57 17.48 -13.47
C THR A 68 11.16 17.19 -12.99
N LEU A 69 10.97 17.02 -11.69
CA LEU A 69 9.65 16.88 -11.08
C LEU A 69 8.97 18.25 -11.03
N PRO A 70 7.75 18.40 -11.58
CA PRO A 70 7.08 19.69 -11.64
C PRO A 70 6.66 20.26 -10.28
N GLU A 71 6.47 19.41 -9.28
CA GLU A 71 5.96 19.79 -7.95
C GLU A 71 6.94 20.66 -7.15
N ASP A 72 8.22 20.29 -7.17
CA ASP A 72 9.27 20.95 -6.36
C ASP A 72 10.48 21.41 -7.19
N GLY A 73 10.42 21.25 -8.50
CA GLY A 73 11.54 21.57 -9.40
C GLY A 73 12.75 20.66 -9.24
N LYS A 74 12.60 19.53 -8.54
CA LYS A 74 13.69 18.59 -8.26
C LYS A 74 14.20 17.95 -9.55
N LYS A 75 15.49 18.17 -9.81
CA LYS A 75 16.19 17.49 -10.92
C LYS A 75 16.54 16.08 -10.52
N CYS A 76 16.13 15.12 -11.34
CA CYS A 76 16.38 13.70 -11.16
C CYS A 76 17.26 13.17 -12.27
N MET A 77 18.09 12.18 -11.94
CA MET A 77 18.95 11.49 -12.89
C MET A 77 18.90 9.99 -12.60
N ARG A 78 18.86 9.20 -13.67
CA ARG A 78 19.00 7.75 -13.64
C ARG A 78 19.98 7.31 -14.74
N LEU A 79 20.62 6.18 -14.53
CA LEU A 79 21.58 5.62 -15.48
C LEU A 79 21.08 4.25 -15.92
N ALA A 80 21.05 4.03 -17.23
CA ALA A 80 20.82 2.73 -17.84
C ALA A 80 22.15 2.16 -18.31
N SER A 81 22.38 0.86 -18.13
CA SER A 81 23.58 0.21 -18.62
C SER A 81 23.63 0.16 -20.15
N VAL A 82 24.82 -0.04 -20.70
CA VAL A 82 25.06 -0.19 -22.15
C VAL A 82 24.18 -1.29 -22.80
N ASN A 83 23.79 -2.30 -22.03
CA ASN A 83 22.98 -3.42 -22.52
C ASN A 83 21.47 -3.19 -22.38
N SER A 84 21.05 -2.01 -21.92
CA SER A 84 19.64 -1.70 -21.69
C SER A 84 19.07 -0.84 -22.81
N ASP A 85 17.97 -1.27 -23.37
CA ASP A 85 17.16 -0.54 -24.35
C ASP A 85 15.88 0.05 -23.73
N THR A 86 15.71 -0.17 -22.42
CA THR A 86 14.54 0.28 -21.67
C THR A 86 14.92 0.75 -20.26
N MET A 87 14.07 1.64 -19.70
CA MET A 87 14.15 2.06 -18.31
C MET A 87 12.74 2.30 -17.76
N LEU A 88 12.45 1.72 -16.61
CA LEU A 88 11.25 2.09 -15.84
C LEU A 88 11.62 3.24 -14.88
N VAL A 89 10.96 4.38 -15.06
CA VAL A 89 11.03 5.50 -14.11
C VAL A 89 9.78 5.45 -13.26
N ASP A 90 9.93 5.04 -12.02
CA ASP A 90 8.88 4.85 -11.02
C ASP A 90 8.73 6.07 -10.07
N ASN A 91 7.78 5.97 -9.13
CA ASN A 91 7.46 7.02 -8.16
C ASN A 91 7.05 8.35 -8.80
N LEU A 92 6.36 8.27 -9.93
CA LEU A 92 5.80 9.42 -10.64
C LEU A 92 4.30 9.51 -10.35
N LEU A 93 3.88 10.65 -9.82
CA LEU A 93 2.46 10.89 -9.58
C LEU A 93 1.77 11.39 -10.85
N HIS A 94 0.58 10.86 -11.13
CA HIS A 94 -0.23 11.32 -12.28
C HIS A 94 -0.45 12.84 -12.28
N ARG A 95 -0.61 13.44 -11.08
CA ARG A 95 -0.82 14.89 -10.93
C ARG A 95 0.37 15.76 -11.36
N TYR A 96 1.56 15.16 -11.59
CA TYR A 96 2.70 15.89 -12.14
C TYR A 96 2.50 16.31 -13.60
N GLY A 97 1.48 15.77 -14.27
CA GLY A 97 1.26 16.03 -15.69
C GLY A 97 2.39 15.48 -16.56
N ASP A 98 2.63 16.14 -17.68
CA ASP A 98 3.68 15.76 -18.63
C ASP A 98 5.07 16.11 -18.07
N ILE A 99 5.93 15.11 -18.04
CA ILE A 99 7.34 15.22 -17.64
C ILE A 99 8.22 15.05 -18.88
N ASN A 100 9.17 15.96 -19.07
CA ASN A 100 10.15 15.84 -20.15
C ASN A 100 11.34 14.99 -19.69
N PHE A 101 11.55 13.87 -20.37
CA PHE A 101 12.68 12.96 -20.17
C PHE A 101 13.73 13.21 -21.24
N THR A 102 14.95 13.50 -20.82
CA THR A 102 16.10 13.72 -21.72
C THR A 102 17.08 12.55 -21.56
N LEU A 103 17.42 11.91 -22.68
CA LEU A 103 18.33 10.77 -22.74
C LEU A 103 19.60 11.15 -23.47
N GLN A 104 20.75 10.77 -22.90
CA GLN A 104 22.09 11.01 -23.47
C GLN A 104 22.97 9.79 -23.26
N PRO A 105 23.42 9.09 -24.33
CA PRO A 105 24.54 8.18 -24.23
C PRO A 105 25.81 8.90 -23.75
N CYS A 106 26.55 8.27 -22.85
CA CYS A 106 27.79 8.80 -22.29
C CYS A 106 28.90 7.78 -22.43
N ASN A 107 30.10 8.24 -22.77
CA ASN A 107 31.30 7.40 -22.82
C ASN A 107 31.88 7.14 -21.41
N ARG A 108 32.99 6.41 -21.32
CA ARG A 108 33.66 6.11 -20.02
C ARG A 108 34.19 7.34 -19.31
N ALA A 109 34.55 8.41 -20.03
CA ALA A 109 34.93 9.68 -19.43
C ALA A 109 33.76 10.50 -18.91
N GLY A 110 32.51 10.08 -19.15
CA GLY A 110 31.31 10.80 -18.77
C GLY A 110 30.86 11.87 -19.75
N GLU A 111 31.57 11.99 -20.91
CA GLU A 111 31.18 12.90 -21.96
C GLU A 111 29.89 12.40 -22.65
N ALA A 112 28.93 13.29 -22.81
CA ALA A 112 27.60 12.96 -23.30
C ALA A 112 27.40 13.33 -24.79
N SER A 113 26.73 12.48 -25.54
CA SER A 113 26.28 12.78 -26.90
C SER A 113 25.21 13.86 -26.93
N GLN A 114 24.73 14.19 -28.12
CA GLN A 114 23.52 14.98 -28.26
C GLN A 114 22.33 14.27 -27.57
N SER A 115 21.48 15.05 -26.94
CA SER A 115 20.31 14.55 -26.25
C SER A 115 19.14 14.33 -27.20
N CYS A 116 18.34 13.29 -26.90
CA CYS A 116 16.96 13.19 -27.38
C CYS A 116 15.99 13.32 -26.21
N SER A 117 14.75 13.68 -26.45
CA SER A 117 13.78 13.88 -25.38
C SER A 117 12.38 13.46 -25.77
N ILE A 118 11.58 13.11 -24.75
CA ILE A 118 10.18 12.73 -24.89
C ILE A 118 9.36 13.22 -23.70
N MET A 119 8.16 13.71 -23.99
CA MET A 119 7.18 14.06 -22.96
C MET A 119 6.28 12.87 -22.67
N ALA A 120 6.03 12.61 -21.40
CA ALA A 120 5.09 11.57 -20.99
C ALA A 120 4.53 11.84 -19.61
N GLN A 121 3.29 11.38 -19.37
CA GLN A 121 2.58 11.44 -18.10
C GLN A 121 2.34 10.02 -17.56
N ALA A 122 2.58 9.80 -16.25
CA ALA A 122 2.27 8.54 -15.60
C ALA A 122 0.75 8.35 -15.44
N LEU A 123 0.27 7.11 -15.51
CA LEU A 123 -1.10 6.78 -15.13
C LEU A 123 -1.29 6.90 -13.62
N PRO A 124 -2.53 7.13 -13.15
CA PRO A 124 -2.82 7.10 -11.72
C PRO A 124 -2.34 5.79 -11.10
N ALA A 125 -1.55 5.88 -10.05
CA ALA A 125 -1.21 4.72 -9.24
C ALA A 125 -2.43 4.34 -8.39
N LEU A 126 -2.67 3.04 -8.22
CA LEU A 126 -3.65 2.56 -7.26
C LEU A 126 -3.21 3.01 -5.86
N LYS A 127 -4.11 3.68 -5.15
CA LYS A 127 -3.86 4.02 -3.75
C LYS A 127 -3.74 2.70 -2.97
N GLN A 128 -2.57 2.40 -2.45
CA GLN A 128 -2.44 1.31 -1.50
C GLN A 128 -3.10 1.79 -0.20
N ILE A 129 -4.23 1.18 0.13
CA ILE A 129 -4.87 1.39 1.42
C ILE A 129 -4.18 0.45 2.39
N LYS A 130 -3.40 0.99 3.31
CA LYS A 130 -2.93 0.24 4.46
C LYS A 130 -4.12 0.10 5.41
N THR A 131 -4.56 -1.12 5.66
CA THR A 131 -5.63 -1.42 6.60
C THR A 131 -5.00 -1.85 7.92
N ASP A 132 -5.14 -1.04 8.96
CA ASP A 132 -4.82 -1.43 10.32
C ASP A 132 -6.08 -2.05 10.94
N ARG A 133 -5.99 -3.30 11.40
CA ARG A 133 -7.10 -4.03 12.02
C ARG A 133 -7.01 -3.89 13.53
N ASN A 134 -8.02 -3.29 14.13
CA ASN A 134 -8.16 -3.16 15.58
C ASN A 134 -9.43 -3.93 16.00
N PRO A 135 -9.31 -5.18 16.46
CA PRO A 135 -10.46 -5.95 16.92
C PRO A 135 -11.16 -5.25 18.07
N ILE A 136 -12.48 -5.12 18.01
CA ILE A 136 -13.31 -4.65 19.11
C ILE A 136 -13.72 -5.86 19.93
N THR A 137 -13.32 -5.89 21.19
CA THR A 137 -13.79 -6.90 22.13
C THR A 137 -15.12 -6.48 22.69
N LEU A 138 -16.16 -7.26 22.39
CA LEU A 138 -17.51 -7.06 22.90
C LEU A 138 -17.75 -7.90 24.14
N SER A 139 -18.64 -7.42 25.01
CA SER A 139 -19.18 -8.16 26.15
C SER A 139 -20.66 -8.46 25.92
N ALA A 140 -21.20 -9.46 26.61
CA ALA A 140 -22.61 -9.82 26.51
C ALA A 140 -23.57 -8.65 26.83
N LYS A 141 -23.15 -7.67 27.62
CA LYS A 141 -23.96 -6.49 27.97
C LYS A 141 -24.15 -5.50 26.82
N GLN A 142 -23.35 -5.65 25.77
CA GLN A 142 -23.39 -4.82 24.56
C GLN A 142 -24.24 -5.44 23.45
N LEU A 143 -24.77 -6.64 23.69
CA LEU A 143 -25.60 -7.36 22.74
C LEU A 143 -27.03 -7.36 23.20
N TYR A 144 -27.95 -7.15 22.27
CA TYR A 144 -29.41 -7.20 22.54
C TYR A 144 -30.13 -7.92 21.40
N THR A 145 -31.15 -8.69 21.78
CA THR A 145 -32.16 -9.27 20.88
C THR A 145 -33.44 -9.46 21.68
N ASP A 146 -34.57 -9.39 21.02
CA ASP A 146 -35.89 -9.75 21.62
C ASP A 146 -36.29 -11.20 21.32
N ASP A 147 -35.49 -11.92 20.57
CA ASP A 147 -35.80 -13.26 20.08
C ASP A 147 -34.71 -14.29 20.47
N GLN A 148 -34.52 -14.50 21.77
CA GLN A 148 -33.62 -15.51 22.30
C GLN A 148 -34.41 -16.72 22.84
N GLU A 149 -33.94 -17.94 22.51
CA GLU A 149 -34.45 -19.16 23.14
C GLU A 149 -34.16 -19.17 24.65
N SER A 150 -35.20 -19.47 25.42
CA SER A 150 -35.11 -19.39 26.89
C SER A 150 -34.38 -20.54 27.55
N SER A 151 -34.27 -21.69 26.85
CA SER A 151 -33.72 -22.93 27.38
C SER A 151 -32.30 -23.22 26.95
N GLU A 152 -31.79 -22.60 25.87
CA GLU A 152 -30.47 -22.83 25.33
C GLU A 152 -29.94 -21.66 24.51
N GLY A 153 -28.62 -21.66 24.24
CA GLY A 153 -27.99 -20.71 23.29
C GLY A 153 -28.16 -19.24 23.64
N PRO A 154 -27.83 -18.77 24.84
CA PRO A 154 -27.94 -17.37 25.19
C PRO A 154 -27.06 -16.48 24.33
N ILE A 155 -27.50 -15.23 24.08
CA ILE A 155 -26.77 -14.26 23.24
C ILE A 155 -25.33 -14.01 23.72
N ALA A 156 -25.05 -14.21 24.99
CA ALA A 156 -23.71 -14.13 25.57
C ALA A 156 -22.68 -15.06 24.88
N ASN A 157 -23.16 -16.16 24.31
CA ASN A 157 -22.31 -17.14 23.62
C ASN A 157 -21.73 -16.59 22.31
N LEU A 158 -22.26 -15.51 21.76
CA LEU A 158 -21.68 -14.86 20.57
C LEU A 158 -20.35 -14.19 20.86
N VAL A 159 -20.03 -13.89 22.12
CA VAL A 159 -18.86 -13.09 22.53
C VAL A 159 -18.09 -13.72 23.68
N ASP A 160 -18.28 -15.02 23.97
CA ASP A 160 -17.61 -15.75 25.06
C ASP A 160 -16.21 -16.26 24.66
N GLY A 161 -15.80 -16.07 23.39
CA GLY A 161 -14.50 -16.53 22.87
C GLY A 161 -14.44 -18.03 22.56
N ARG A 162 -15.57 -18.74 22.51
CA ARG A 162 -15.66 -20.17 22.29
C ARG A 162 -16.40 -20.47 20.97
N ASN A 163 -15.92 -21.43 20.21
CA ASN A 163 -16.54 -21.87 18.97
C ASN A 163 -17.46 -23.09 19.15
N ASP A 164 -17.48 -23.69 20.33
CA ASP A 164 -18.33 -24.82 20.68
C ASP A 164 -19.65 -24.41 21.38
N THR A 165 -19.79 -23.13 21.70
CA THR A 165 -21.03 -22.49 22.14
C THR A 165 -21.74 -21.82 20.97
N TYR A 166 -23.01 -21.46 21.13
CA TYR A 166 -23.81 -20.87 20.07
C TYR A 166 -24.91 -19.98 20.64
N PHE A 167 -25.40 -19.06 19.85
CA PHE A 167 -26.65 -18.34 20.07
C PHE A 167 -27.80 -19.07 19.37
N HIS A 168 -28.99 -19.11 20.00
CA HIS A 168 -30.19 -19.63 19.40
C HIS A 168 -31.37 -18.66 19.50
N MET A 169 -31.95 -18.35 18.35
CA MET A 169 -33.26 -17.66 18.30
C MET A 169 -34.33 -18.54 18.84
N SER A 170 -35.47 -17.95 19.28
CA SER A 170 -36.56 -18.69 19.87
C SER A 170 -37.19 -19.65 18.87
N TRP A 171 -37.04 -20.94 19.11
CA TRP A 171 -37.74 -21.99 18.38
C TRP A 171 -38.95 -22.49 19.14
N SER A 172 -38.97 -22.35 20.47
CA SER A 172 -40.11 -22.76 21.32
C SER A 172 -41.28 -21.77 21.25
N SER A 173 -41.03 -20.51 20.91
CA SER A 173 -42.00 -19.46 20.65
C SER A 173 -41.54 -18.59 19.50
N PRO A 174 -41.59 -19.09 18.24
CA PRO A 174 -41.00 -18.38 17.10
C PRO A 174 -41.63 -17.02 16.84
N THR A 175 -40.82 -16.02 16.58
CA THR A 175 -41.23 -14.70 16.10
C THR A 175 -41.16 -14.63 14.58
N PRO A 176 -41.88 -13.72 13.92
CA PRO A 176 -41.78 -13.51 12.48
C PRO A 176 -40.38 -12.96 12.09
N PHE A 177 -39.91 -13.29 10.89
CA PHE A 177 -38.74 -12.65 10.28
C PHE A 177 -39.03 -11.17 9.94
N PRO A 178 -37.97 -10.32 9.89
CA PRO A 178 -36.59 -10.61 10.18
C PRO A 178 -36.28 -10.70 11.68
N HIS A 179 -35.28 -11.51 12.05
CA HIS A 179 -34.71 -11.50 13.39
C HIS A 179 -33.54 -10.51 13.43
N TYR A 180 -33.28 -9.91 14.59
CA TYR A 180 -32.19 -8.95 14.73
C TYR A 180 -31.36 -9.16 16.00
N ILE A 181 -30.14 -8.68 15.93
CA ILE A 181 -29.22 -8.53 17.06
C ILE A 181 -28.71 -7.09 17.02
N VAL A 182 -28.85 -6.36 18.12
CA VAL A 182 -28.25 -5.04 18.25
C VAL A 182 -26.90 -5.17 18.98
N VAL A 183 -25.88 -4.51 18.44
CA VAL A 183 -24.54 -4.43 19.03
C VAL A 183 -24.26 -2.98 19.42
N ASP A 184 -24.13 -2.68 20.71
CA ASP A 184 -23.69 -1.37 21.21
C ASP A 184 -22.15 -1.33 21.25
N LEU A 185 -21.54 -0.62 20.34
CA LEU A 185 -20.09 -0.45 20.27
C LEU A 185 -19.55 0.51 21.35
N GLY A 186 -20.41 1.28 22.00
CA GLY A 186 -20.01 2.43 22.82
C GLY A 186 -19.68 3.66 21.97
N GLU A 187 -19.71 4.83 22.57
CA GLU A 187 -19.43 6.09 21.85
C GLU A 187 -17.99 6.16 21.35
N GLU A 188 -17.05 5.63 22.12
CA GLU A 188 -15.62 5.60 21.80
C GLU A 188 -15.27 4.68 20.63
N ASN A 189 -16.13 3.73 20.31
CA ASN A 189 -15.93 2.76 19.24
C ASN A 189 -16.88 2.93 18.05
N ALA A 190 -17.56 4.07 17.95
CA ALA A 190 -18.43 4.35 16.82
C ALA A 190 -17.66 4.22 15.49
N LEU A 191 -18.15 3.38 14.56
CA LEU A 191 -17.42 2.98 13.36
C LEU A 191 -18.01 3.60 12.10
N SER A 192 -17.11 4.05 11.22
CA SER A 192 -17.42 4.43 9.83
C SER A 192 -16.80 3.49 8.79
N THR A 193 -15.89 2.63 9.23
CA THR A 193 -15.21 1.64 8.36
C THR A 193 -14.83 0.46 9.23
N PHE A 194 -15.32 -0.72 8.88
CA PHE A 194 -15.11 -1.93 9.68
C PHE A 194 -15.20 -3.20 8.84
N LEU A 195 -14.82 -4.32 9.45
CA LEU A 195 -15.06 -5.68 8.99
C LEU A 195 -16.00 -6.36 9.99
N PHE A 196 -16.94 -7.14 9.47
CA PHE A 196 -17.79 -8.00 10.26
C PHE A 196 -17.33 -9.46 10.10
N SER A 197 -17.21 -10.18 11.19
CA SER A 197 -16.85 -11.60 11.18
C SER A 197 -17.61 -12.40 12.20
N TYR A 198 -17.83 -13.68 11.88
CA TYR A 198 -18.43 -14.64 12.80
C TYR A 198 -17.95 -16.06 12.46
N VAL A 199 -18.23 -17.00 13.38
CA VAL A 199 -18.02 -18.43 13.17
C VAL A 199 -19.36 -19.13 13.20
N CYS A 200 -19.60 -19.99 12.21
CA CYS A 200 -20.78 -20.84 12.15
C CYS A 200 -20.85 -21.78 13.34
N ARG A 201 -22.06 -22.11 13.78
CA ARG A 201 -22.30 -23.11 14.82
C ARG A 201 -21.58 -24.43 14.51
N ASP A 202 -21.01 -25.05 15.57
CA ASP A 202 -20.29 -26.33 15.46
C ASP A 202 -21.25 -27.52 15.39
N ASN A 203 -22.13 -27.53 14.40
CA ASN A 203 -23.03 -28.66 14.11
C ASN A 203 -23.21 -28.87 12.61
N ASN A 204 -23.92 -29.96 12.24
CA ASN A 204 -24.20 -30.27 10.84
C ASN A 204 -25.63 -29.92 10.40
N ASN A 205 -26.40 -29.23 11.25
CA ASN A 205 -27.83 -28.96 11.01
C ASN A 205 -28.07 -27.83 10.02
N LYS A 206 -27.04 -27.05 9.69
CA LYS A 206 -27.11 -25.93 8.73
C LYS A 206 -28.07 -24.81 9.19
N ASP A 207 -28.10 -24.55 10.50
CA ASP A 207 -28.98 -23.58 11.12
C ASP A 207 -28.31 -22.19 11.26
N ASN A 208 -27.38 -21.88 10.37
CA ASN A 208 -26.69 -20.59 10.35
C ASN A 208 -27.44 -19.60 9.42
N PRO A 209 -27.28 -18.28 9.62
CA PRO A 209 -27.87 -17.30 8.72
C PRO A 209 -27.35 -17.46 7.30
N LYS A 210 -28.23 -17.35 6.30
CA LYS A 210 -27.90 -17.42 4.87
C LYS A 210 -27.70 -16.03 4.27
N GLU A 211 -28.41 -15.06 4.82
CA GLU A 211 -28.41 -13.67 4.43
C GLU A 211 -28.42 -12.82 5.69
N MET A 212 -27.82 -11.66 5.66
CA MET A 212 -27.74 -10.74 6.78
C MET A 212 -27.59 -9.31 6.25
N ASP A 213 -28.40 -8.40 6.76
CA ASP A 213 -28.22 -6.97 6.56
C ASP A 213 -27.49 -6.39 7.77
N ILE A 214 -26.47 -5.59 7.50
CA ILE A 214 -25.77 -4.80 8.51
C ILE A 214 -26.36 -3.40 8.46
N LEU A 215 -26.97 -2.99 9.55
CA LEU A 215 -27.59 -1.69 9.71
C LEU A 215 -26.81 -0.85 10.72
N GLY A 216 -26.80 0.47 10.55
CA GLY A 216 -26.15 1.39 11.47
C GLY A 216 -27.13 2.38 12.06
N SER A 217 -27.04 2.64 13.37
CA SER A 217 -27.83 3.66 14.07
C SER A 217 -27.01 4.37 15.13
N ASN A 218 -27.40 5.60 15.46
CA ASN A 218 -26.90 6.35 16.61
C ASN A 218 -27.96 6.49 17.73
N THR A 219 -29.11 5.82 17.56
CA THR A 219 -30.18 5.79 18.55
C THR A 219 -30.65 4.36 18.79
N PHE A 220 -30.74 3.98 20.05
CA PHE A 220 -31.36 2.72 20.49
C PHE A 220 -31.91 2.92 21.90
N ASP A 221 -33.14 2.53 22.12
CA ASP A 221 -33.81 2.73 23.40
C ASP A 221 -33.44 1.69 24.48
N GLY A 222 -32.54 0.76 24.11
CA GLY A 222 -32.10 -0.35 24.96
C GLY A 222 -33.06 -1.54 24.98
N LYS A 223 -34.07 -1.52 24.13
CA LYS A 223 -35.10 -2.56 24.14
C LYS A 223 -35.66 -2.91 22.77
N ASN A 224 -36.03 -1.92 21.97
CA ASN A 224 -36.75 -2.14 20.72
C ASN A 224 -35.91 -1.72 19.53
N TYR A 225 -35.88 -2.56 18.51
CA TYR A 225 -35.34 -2.23 17.20
C TYR A 225 -36.34 -1.32 16.47
N ASP A 226 -35.86 -0.21 15.94
CA ASP A 226 -36.63 0.72 15.12
C ASP A 226 -35.95 0.90 13.76
N GLU A 227 -36.47 0.23 12.75
CA GLU A 227 -35.95 0.27 11.39
C GLU A 227 -35.89 1.71 10.82
N SER A 228 -36.82 2.57 11.21
CA SER A 228 -36.87 3.96 10.73
C SER A 228 -35.68 4.80 11.18
N GLN A 229 -34.95 4.36 12.21
CA GLN A 229 -33.78 5.01 12.78
C GLN A 229 -32.46 4.37 12.31
N THR A 230 -32.53 3.48 11.33
CA THR A 230 -31.33 2.76 10.82
C THR A 230 -30.98 3.15 9.40
N THR A 231 -29.72 2.92 9.04
CA THR A 231 -29.19 3.05 7.69
C THR A 231 -28.62 1.71 7.27
N LEU A 232 -29.02 1.21 6.11
CA LEU A 232 -28.41 0.00 5.54
C LEU A 232 -26.96 0.28 5.15
N LEU A 233 -26.03 -0.48 5.71
CA LEU A 233 -24.58 -0.36 5.48
C LEU A 233 -24.07 -1.44 4.52
N ALA A 234 -24.56 -2.66 4.65
CA ALA A 234 -24.20 -3.77 3.77
C ALA A 234 -25.30 -4.84 3.79
N SER A 235 -25.52 -5.49 2.64
CA SER A 235 -26.28 -6.74 2.53
C SER A 235 -25.33 -7.89 2.23
N LEU A 236 -25.31 -8.88 3.09
CA LEU A 236 -24.46 -10.05 3.00
C LEU A 236 -25.28 -11.24 2.55
N SER A 237 -24.86 -11.89 1.49
CA SER A 237 -25.54 -13.06 0.93
C SER A 237 -24.56 -14.22 0.74
N ASN A 238 -25.10 -15.40 0.48
CA ASN A 238 -24.30 -16.63 0.31
C ASN A 238 -23.36 -16.90 1.51
N LEU A 239 -23.84 -16.59 2.70
CA LEU A 239 -23.11 -16.84 3.92
C LEU A 239 -22.81 -18.33 4.11
N PRO A 240 -21.69 -18.71 4.73
CA PRO A 240 -21.33 -20.10 4.93
C PRO A 240 -22.36 -20.79 5.83
N ASN A 241 -22.66 -22.03 5.51
CA ASN A 241 -23.60 -22.85 6.28
C ASN A 241 -23.02 -24.24 6.50
N THR A 242 -21.77 -24.32 6.92
CA THR A 242 -21.04 -25.53 7.23
C THR A 242 -20.51 -25.44 8.66
N LYS A 243 -20.37 -26.59 9.30
CA LYS A 243 -19.87 -26.75 10.65
C LYS A 243 -18.60 -25.92 10.90
N ALA A 244 -18.63 -25.05 11.90
CA ALA A 244 -17.51 -24.22 12.37
C ALA A 244 -16.81 -23.38 11.28
N ALA A 245 -17.48 -23.10 10.16
CA ALA A 245 -16.91 -22.25 9.12
C ALA A 245 -16.77 -20.79 9.63
N SER A 246 -15.63 -20.18 9.37
CA SER A 246 -15.42 -18.77 9.63
C SER A 246 -15.84 -17.92 8.44
N TYR A 247 -16.42 -16.78 8.74
CA TYR A 247 -16.79 -15.76 7.75
C TYR A 247 -16.16 -14.43 8.12
N GLU A 248 -15.72 -13.70 7.13
CA GLU A 248 -15.27 -12.32 7.23
C GLU A 248 -15.80 -11.54 6.01
N SER A 249 -16.42 -10.40 6.24
CA SER A 249 -16.94 -9.55 5.17
C SER A 249 -15.81 -8.80 4.45
N ASP A 250 -16.11 -8.26 3.27
CA ASP A 250 -15.36 -7.15 2.72
C ASP A 250 -15.39 -5.93 3.65
N ILE A 251 -14.52 -4.94 3.38
CA ILE A 251 -14.52 -3.69 4.15
C ILE A 251 -15.83 -2.94 3.93
N ILE A 252 -16.61 -2.78 4.99
CA ILE A 252 -17.85 -2.01 5.02
C ILE A 252 -17.49 -0.53 5.28
N LYS A 253 -17.91 0.34 4.35
CA LYS A 253 -17.73 1.79 4.44
C LYS A 253 -19.09 2.44 4.66
N ALA A 254 -19.36 2.81 5.90
CA ALA A 254 -20.69 3.29 6.31
C ALA A 254 -20.98 4.76 5.92
N GLY A 255 -19.97 5.53 5.51
CA GLY A 255 -20.11 6.95 5.18
C GLY A 255 -20.25 7.89 6.37
N ALA A 256 -20.75 7.40 7.50
CA ALA A 256 -20.83 8.08 8.80
C ALA A 256 -20.45 7.12 9.92
N SER A 257 -20.19 7.64 11.11
CA SER A 257 -19.91 6.81 12.28
C SER A 257 -21.21 6.41 12.97
N TYR A 258 -21.32 5.13 13.33
CA TYR A 258 -22.46 4.56 14.01
C TYR A 258 -22.03 3.87 15.31
N ARG A 259 -22.76 4.13 16.38
CA ARG A 259 -22.58 3.47 17.68
C ARG A 259 -23.23 2.09 17.73
N TYR A 260 -24.39 1.95 17.11
CA TYR A 260 -25.15 0.71 17.10
C TYR A 260 -25.11 0.07 15.72
N LEU A 261 -24.87 -1.22 15.72
CA LEU A 261 -24.96 -2.05 14.54
C LEU A 261 -26.05 -3.10 14.72
#